data_99d31e3c9a302d4873004c3c3a4e6cb4
#
_entry.id   99d31e3c9a302d4873004c3c3a4e6cb4
#
_cell.length_a   1.000
_cell.length_b   1.000
_cell.length_c   1.000
_cell.angle_alpha   90.00
_cell.angle_beta   90.00
_cell.angle_gamma   90.00
#
_symmetry.space_group_name_H-M   'P 1'
#
loop_
_entity.id
_entity.type
_entity.pdbx_description
1 polymer ?
#
loop_
_entity_poly.entity_id
_entity_poly.type
_entity_poly.pdbx_seq_one_letter_code
_entity_poly.pdbx_strand_id
1 'polypeptide(L)'
;YQIPGVGGPAKMIAVFWDDLKLSNGGRVYTWHDQIEKKFYVEWSEVRTYQNNSLETFQAVLYDPSYYITPTGDGEILLQYKEFNNTSYGSYSWDQTHGLYCSVGIEDHTMSRGLQYTFNDTYHPAAMELSDETAVLITTRGSDMRLEGDLNYDEVIDIYDLMLLVDFNLGYEGQVNPFFGDINGDGMVNVMDLISLIQMIMGYNQE
;
A
#
# COMPACT_ATOMS: atom_id res chain seq x y z
N TYR A 1 -20.04 0.17 4.17
CA TYR A 1 -20.02 -0.87 5.21
C TYR A 1 -18.77 -0.75 6.04
N GLN A 2 -18.87 -1.03 7.34
CA GLN A 2 -17.71 -1.13 8.22
C GLN A 2 -16.90 -2.39 7.94
N ILE A 3 -15.60 -2.31 8.14
CA ILE A 3 -14.64 -3.39 8.00
C ILE A 3 -14.02 -3.67 9.40
N PRO A 4 -14.05 -4.90 9.89
CA PRO A 4 -14.73 -6.08 9.33
C PRO A 4 -16.25 -6.03 9.50
N GLY A 5 -16.97 -6.67 8.60
CA GLY A 5 -18.43 -6.72 8.69
C GLY A 5 -19.12 -7.56 7.61
N VAL A 6 -20.31 -8.05 7.93
CA VAL A 6 -21.10 -8.95 7.08
C VAL A 6 -21.78 -8.26 5.89
N GLY A 7 -21.45 -7.02 5.58
CA GLY A 7 -22.11 -6.26 4.50
C GLY A 7 -21.40 -6.33 3.16
N GLY A 8 -20.14 -6.74 3.14
CA GLY A 8 -19.30 -6.84 1.96
C GLY A 8 -18.96 -8.28 1.57
N PRO A 9 -18.16 -8.49 0.52
CA PRO A 9 -17.63 -9.79 0.17
C PRO A 9 -16.51 -10.20 1.13
N ALA A 10 -16.45 -11.48 1.45
CA ALA A 10 -15.32 -12.04 2.18
C ALA A 10 -14.01 -11.92 1.39
N LYS A 11 -12.87 -11.78 2.08
CA LYS A 11 -11.53 -11.58 1.47
C LYS A 11 -11.46 -10.33 0.60
N MET A 12 -11.73 -9.21 1.18
CA MET A 12 -11.84 -7.94 0.48
C MET A 12 -10.62 -7.05 0.69
N ILE A 13 -10.19 -6.41 -0.39
CA ILE A 13 -9.35 -5.22 -0.36
C ILE A 13 -10.24 -4.07 -0.82
N ALA A 14 -10.67 -3.26 0.13
CA ALA A 14 -11.48 -2.08 -0.13
C ALA A 14 -10.56 -0.88 -0.35
N VAL A 15 -10.29 -0.55 -1.61
CA VAL A 15 -9.49 0.63 -1.96
C VAL A 15 -10.31 1.90 -1.79
N PHE A 16 -11.54 1.86 -2.29
CA PHE A 16 -12.56 2.90 -2.16
C PHE A 16 -13.92 2.20 -2.28
N TRP A 17 -14.42 1.66 -1.18
CA TRP A 17 -15.67 0.91 -1.18
C TRP A 17 -16.86 1.84 -1.05
N ASP A 18 -17.43 2.17 -2.18
CA ASP A 18 -18.63 2.98 -2.35
C ASP A 18 -19.44 2.45 -3.54
N ASP A 19 -20.60 2.99 -3.77
CA ASP A 19 -21.43 2.73 -4.95
C ASP A 19 -20.85 3.50 -6.13
N LEU A 20 -20.07 2.82 -6.97
CA LEU A 20 -19.30 3.38 -8.07
C LEU A 20 -19.91 3.02 -9.44
N LYS A 21 -19.76 3.91 -10.40
CA LYS A 21 -20.19 3.71 -11.78
C LYS A 21 -19.12 4.11 -12.79
N LEU A 22 -19.09 3.39 -13.92
CA LEU A 22 -18.18 3.65 -15.04
C LEU A 22 -18.87 4.56 -16.09
N SER A 23 -19.29 5.75 -15.66
CA SER A 23 -19.89 6.72 -16.55
C SER A 23 -18.87 7.74 -17.07
N ASN A 24 -19.14 8.34 -18.24
CA ASN A 24 -18.34 9.42 -18.79
C ASN A 24 -16.85 9.10 -19.02
N GLY A 25 -16.57 7.87 -19.42
CA GLY A 25 -15.20 7.46 -19.74
C GLY A 25 -14.47 6.67 -18.65
N GLY A 26 -15.04 6.58 -17.45
CA GLY A 26 -14.44 5.79 -16.37
C GLY A 26 -14.15 4.33 -16.76
N ARG A 27 -13.03 3.81 -16.31
CA ARG A 27 -12.54 2.47 -16.64
C ARG A 27 -11.92 1.80 -15.40
N VAL A 28 -11.87 0.47 -15.46
CA VAL A 28 -11.02 -0.33 -14.56
C VAL A 28 -9.97 -1.00 -15.41
N TYR A 29 -8.71 -0.80 -15.05
CA TYR A 29 -7.57 -1.41 -15.71
C TYR A 29 -6.89 -2.40 -14.78
N THR A 30 -6.27 -3.41 -15.38
CA THR A 30 -5.36 -4.30 -14.67
C THR A 30 -4.08 -4.45 -15.45
N TRP A 31 -2.97 -4.53 -14.74
CA TRP A 31 -1.66 -4.79 -15.34
C TRP A 31 -0.81 -5.66 -14.42
N HIS A 32 -0.19 -6.67 -15.02
CA HIS A 32 0.76 -7.52 -14.34
C HIS A 32 2.17 -7.16 -14.79
N ASP A 33 2.90 -6.48 -13.94
CA ASP A 33 4.31 -6.17 -14.16
C ASP A 33 5.15 -7.38 -13.78
N GLN A 34 5.64 -8.10 -14.79
CA GLN A 34 6.48 -9.28 -14.59
C GLN A 34 7.92 -8.92 -14.20
N ILE A 35 8.35 -7.70 -14.47
CA ILE A 35 9.69 -7.21 -14.11
C ILE A 35 9.67 -6.81 -12.64
N GLU A 36 8.79 -5.88 -12.29
CA GLU A 36 8.63 -5.38 -10.93
C GLU A 36 7.90 -6.36 -9.99
N LYS A 37 7.41 -7.50 -10.50
CA LYS A 37 6.67 -8.50 -9.71
C LYS A 37 5.50 -7.90 -8.92
N LYS A 38 4.73 -7.05 -9.60
CA LYS A 38 3.58 -6.33 -9.03
C LYS A 38 2.35 -6.55 -9.90
N PHE A 39 1.19 -6.54 -9.28
CA PHE A 39 -0.09 -6.55 -9.96
C PHE A 39 -0.87 -5.29 -9.61
N TYR A 40 -1.30 -4.56 -10.62
CA TYR A 40 -2.03 -3.31 -10.49
C TYR A 40 -3.49 -3.50 -10.83
N VAL A 41 -4.36 -2.89 -10.06
CA VAL A 41 -5.78 -2.70 -10.36
C VAL A 41 -6.08 -1.22 -10.21
N GLU A 42 -6.37 -0.53 -11.29
CA GLU A 42 -6.67 0.91 -11.31
C GLU A 42 -8.13 1.15 -11.65
N TRP A 43 -8.79 1.98 -10.87
CA TRP A 43 -10.07 2.60 -11.17
C TRP A 43 -9.82 4.03 -11.63
N SER A 44 -9.87 4.24 -12.94
CA SER A 44 -9.54 5.51 -13.59
C SER A 44 -10.79 6.29 -13.90
N GLU A 45 -10.90 7.51 -13.40
CA GLU A 45 -12.01 8.44 -13.64
C GLU A 45 -13.40 7.84 -13.35
N VAL A 46 -13.48 6.97 -12.36
CA VAL A 46 -14.76 6.40 -11.90
C VAL A 46 -15.54 7.44 -11.11
N ARG A 47 -16.85 7.24 -11.00
CA ARG A 47 -17.71 8.20 -10.31
C ARG A 47 -18.56 7.54 -9.29
N THR A 48 -18.75 8.22 -8.16
CA THR A 48 -19.74 7.83 -7.17
C THR A 48 -21.14 7.89 -7.79
N TYR A 49 -21.99 6.93 -7.42
CA TYR A 49 -23.33 6.82 -8.00
C TYR A 49 -24.21 8.02 -7.63
N GLN A 50 -24.14 8.46 -6.39
CA GLN A 50 -25.06 9.45 -5.84
C GLN A 50 -24.84 10.86 -6.42
N ASN A 51 -23.63 11.36 -6.40
CA ASN A 51 -23.36 12.76 -6.75
C ASN A 51 -22.38 12.96 -7.92
N ASN A 52 -21.97 11.87 -8.59
CA ASN A 52 -20.98 11.89 -9.67
C ASN A 52 -19.60 12.45 -9.29
N SER A 53 -19.22 12.35 -8.03
CA SER A 53 -17.86 12.69 -7.60
C SER A 53 -16.85 11.87 -8.39
N LEU A 54 -15.80 12.51 -8.88
CA LEU A 54 -14.75 11.87 -9.66
C LEU A 54 -13.72 11.30 -8.71
N GLU A 55 -13.36 10.04 -8.96
CA GLU A 55 -12.37 9.33 -8.16
C GLU A 55 -11.40 8.59 -9.08
N THR A 56 -10.10 8.63 -8.76
CA THR A 56 -9.06 7.89 -9.46
C THR A 56 -8.11 7.30 -8.44
N PHE A 57 -8.06 5.97 -8.38
CA PHE A 57 -7.28 5.27 -7.37
C PHE A 57 -6.86 3.89 -7.86
N GLN A 58 -5.87 3.31 -7.20
CA GLN A 58 -5.41 1.96 -7.52
C GLN A 58 -4.98 1.16 -6.30
N ALA A 59 -5.01 -0.16 -6.46
CA ALA A 59 -4.33 -1.11 -5.60
C ALA A 59 -3.12 -1.67 -6.33
N VAL A 60 -1.98 -1.75 -5.64
CA VAL A 60 -0.79 -2.45 -6.11
C VAL A 60 -0.54 -3.62 -5.17
N LEU A 61 -0.54 -4.83 -5.70
CA LEU A 61 -0.26 -6.05 -4.97
C LEU A 61 1.18 -6.48 -5.26
N TYR A 62 1.96 -6.66 -4.22
CA TYR A 62 3.35 -7.08 -4.32
C TYR A 62 3.44 -8.60 -4.25
N ASP A 63 4.24 -9.19 -5.14
CA ASP A 63 4.47 -10.64 -5.10
C ASP A 63 5.26 -11.02 -3.84
N PRO A 64 4.69 -11.77 -2.90
CA PRO A 64 5.36 -12.10 -1.65
C PRO A 64 6.57 -13.02 -1.83
N SER A 65 6.72 -13.65 -2.99
CA SER A 65 7.93 -14.44 -3.29
C SER A 65 9.12 -13.57 -3.67
N TYR A 66 8.87 -12.33 -4.08
CA TYR A 66 9.89 -11.35 -4.45
C TYR A 66 10.07 -10.27 -3.36
N TYR A 67 8.96 -9.75 -2.83
CA TYR A 67 8.94 -8.76 -1.74
C TYR A 67 8.65 -9.49 -0.42
N ILE A 68 9.69 -10.09 0.16
CA ILE A 68 9.55 -10.92 1.36
C ILE A 68 9.15 -10.06 2.55
N THR A 69 8.20 -10.58 3.32
CA THR A 69 7.81 -10.01 4.61
C THR A 69 8.02 -11.05 5.72
N PRO A 70 8.15 -10.65 6.99
CA PRO A 70 8.36 -11.58 8.10
C PRO A 70 7.28 -12.66 8.24
N THR A 71 6.05 -12.36 7.80
CA THR A 71 4.91 -13.29 7.87
C THR A 71 4.70 -14.08 6.57
N GLY A 72 5.40 -13.73 5.48
CA GLY A 72 5.18 -14.28 4.14
C GLY A 72 3.94 -13.74 3.44
N ASP A 73 3.24 -12.75 4.01
CA ASP A 73 2.10 -12.10 3.36
C ASP A 73 2.57 -11.03 2.38
N GLY A 74 1.86 -10.88 1.25
CA GLY A 74 2.13 -9.81 0.27
C GLY A 74 1.77 -8.44 0.81
N GLU A 75 2.57 -7.45 0.48
CA GLU A 75 2.25 -6.05 0.75
C GLU A 75 1.19 -5.54 -0.21
N ILE A 76 0.38 -4.59 0.23
CA ILE A 76 -0.67 -3.95 -0.55
C ILE A 76 -0.49 -2.45 -0.44
N LEU A 77 -0.29 -1.78 -1.58
CA LEU A 77 -0.24 -0.32 -1.63
C LEU A 77 -1.53 0.20 -2.23
N LEU A 78 -2.24 1.04 -1.50
CA LEU A 78 -3.41 1.76 -1.96
C LEU A 78 -2.97 3.19 -2.31
N GLN A 79 -3.26 3.65 -3.52
CA GLN A 79 -2.85 4.97 -3.99
C GLN A 79 -4.06 5.72 -4.52
N TYR A 80 -4.12 7.01 -4.22
CA TYR A 80 -5.20 7.91 -4.56
C TYR A 80 -4.65 9.10 -5.33
N LYS A 81 -4.96 9.15 -6.62
CA LYS A 81 -4.66 10.32 -7.46
C LYS A 81 -5.71 11.41 -7.25
N GLU A 82 -6.97 11.00 -7.18
CA GLU A 82 -8.12 11.84 -6.89
C GLU A 82 -8.97 11.13 -5.84
N PHE A 83 -9.12 11.75 -4.68
CA PHE A 83 -9.89 11.24 -3.56
C PHE A 83 -10.82 12.35 -3.04
N ASN A 84 -11.96 12.47 -3.65
CA ASN A 84 -12.92 13.48 -3.26
C ASN A 84 -13.83 13.03 -2.13
N ASN A 85 -14.24 11.76 -2.13
CA ASN A 85 -15.10 11.16 -1.11
C ASN A 85 -16.27 12.07 -0.70
N THR A 86 -16.89 12.74 -1.66
CA THR A 86 -17.99 13.68 -1.42
C THR A 86 -19.36 13.06 -1.61
N SER A 87 -19.40 11.73 -1.72
CA SER A 87 -20.63 10.98 -1.88
C SER A 87 -21.56 11.21 -0.68
N TYR A 88 -22.74 11.65 -0.95
CA TYR A 88 -23.80 11.74 0.04
C TYR A 88 -25.12 11.24 -0.57
N GLY A 89 -25.91 10.62 0.24
CA GLY A 89 -27.20 10.12 -0.18
C GLY A 89 -28.13 9.97 1.02
N SER A 90 -29.40 9.89 0.75
CA SER A 90 -30.38 9.51 1.74
C SER A 90 -31.20 8.34 1.21
N TYR A 91 -31.27 7.31 1.99
CA TYR A 91 -32.24 6.24 1.76
C TYR A 91 -33.55 6.61 2.42
N SER A 92 -34.68 6.15 1.85
CA SER A 92 -36.03 6.48 2.36
C SER A 92 -36.27 6.06 3.79
N TRP A 93 -35.42 5.25 4.34
CA TRP A 93 -35.52 4.67 5.69
C TRP A 93 -34.33 5.00 6.57
N ASP A 94 -33.37 5.76 6.06
CA ASP A 94 -32.10 6.01 6.70
C ASP A 94 -31.76 7.50 6.74
N GLN A 95 -30.74 7.74 7.48
CA GLN A 95 -30.08 8.99 7.61
C GLN A 95 -29.26 9.33 6.36
N THR A 96 -28.82 10.52 6.31
CA THR A 96 -27.95 10.99 5.27
C THR A 96 -26.62 10.22 5.32
N HIS A 97 -26.30 9.52 4.26
CA HIS A 97 -24.96 9.06 4.02
C HIS A 97 -24.12 10.25 3.61
N GLY A 98 -23.07 10.51 4.34
CA GLY A 98 -22.11 11.53 3.97
C GLY A 98 -20.73 10.94 4.00
N LEU A 99 -19.93 11.12 2.93
CA LEU A 99 -18.51 10.77 2.90
C LEU A 99 -18.23 9.32 3.33
N TYR A 100 -19.08 8.36 2.92
CA TYR A 100 -19.18 7.04 3.56
C TYR A 100 -18.35 5.93 2.90
N CYS A 101 -17.40 6.26 2.07
CA CYS A 101 -16.51 5.22 1.54
C CYS A 101 -15.82 4.46 2.68
N SER A 102 -15.55 3.19 2.44
CA SER A 102 -14.72 2.39 3.33
C SER A 102 -13.40 2.09 2.66
N VAL A 103 -12.31 2.22 3.42
CA VAL A 103 -10.96 1.83 3.00
C VAL A 103 -10.41 0.84 4.01
N GLY A 104 -9.89 -0.29 3.54
CA GLY A 104 -9.34 -1.32 4.42
C GLY A 104 -9.26 -2.69 3.79
N ILE A 105 -8.96 -3.68 4.62
CA ILE A 105 -8.89 -5.09 4.22
C ILE A 105 -9.70 -5.97 5.16
N GLU A 106 -10.22 -7.07 4.65
CA GLU A 106 -11.02 -8.01 5.42
C GLU A 106 -10.70 -9.46 5.06
N ASP A 107 -10.67 -10.33 6.04
CA ASP A 107 -10.40 -11.75 5.87
C ASP A 107 -11.63 -12.53 5.36
N HIS A 108 -11.44 -13.83 5.17
CA HIS A 108 -12.49 -14.73 4.69
C HIS A 108 -13.64 -14.97 5.69
N THR A 109 -13.45 -14.63 6.96
CA THR A 109 -14.44 -14.82 8.00
C THR A 109 -15.35 -13.59 8.20
N MET A 110 -14.99 -12.46 7.58
CA MET A 110 -15.66 -11.16 7.76
C MET A 110 -15.71 -10.71 9.25
N SER A 111 -14.84 -11.29 10.06
CA SER A 111 -14.75 -10.97 11.50
C SER A 111 -13.39 -10.38 11.89
N ARG A 112 -12.43 -10.41 10.98
CA ARG A 112 -11.09 -9.82 11.14
C ARG A 112 -10.81 -8.93 9.95
N GLY A 113 -10.33 -7.75 10.22
CA GLY A 113 -10.01 -6.76 9.20
C GLY A 113 -9.30 -5.56 9.79
N LEU A 114 -8.77 -4.74 8.91
CA LEU A 114 -8.17 -3.45 9.23
C LEU A 114 -8.95 -2.38 8.46
N GLN A 115 -9.68 -1.54 9.17
CA GLN A 115 -10.37 -0.39 8.62
C GLN A 115 -9.47 0.84 8.76
N TYR A 116 -9.09 1.44 7.64
CA TYR A 116 -8.36 2.69 7.62
C TYR A 116 -9.30 3.88 7.84
N THR A 117 -10.40 3.91 7.08
CA THR A 117 -11.48 4.87 7.26
C THR A 117 -12.84 4.27 6.92
N PHE A 118 -13.85 4.78 7.55
CA PHE A 118 -15.25 4.58 7.22
C PHE A 118 -16.04 5.83 7.61
N ASN A 119 -16.92 6.29 6.72
CA ASN A 119 -17.76 7.44 6.95
C ASN A 119 -16.94 8.69 7.33
N ASP A 120 -15.82 8.87 6.63
CA ASP A 120 -14.83 9.94 6.83
C ASP A 120 -14.30 10.05 8.28
N THR A 121 -14.30 8.91 8.96
CA THR A 121 -13.79 8.81 10.32
C THR A 121 -12.47 8.09 10.33
N TYR A 122 -11.44 8.75 10.83
CA TYR A 122 -10.07 8.24 10.90
C TYR A 122 -9.64 8.04 12.35
N HIS A 123 -8.74 7.09 12.56
CA HIS A 123 -8.05 6.99 13.84
C HIS A 123 -7.22 8.27 14.06
N PRO A 124 -7.13 8.82 15.29
CA PRO A 124 -6.39 10.08 15.56
C PRO A 124 -4.92 10.09 15.12
N ALA A 125 -4.31 8.92 14.97
CA ALA A 125 -2.93 8.78 14.50
C ALA A 125 -2.84 8.54 12.97
N ALA A 126 -3.97 8.41 12.26
CA ALA A 126 -3.99 8.21 10.82
C ALA A 126 -3.97 9.54 10.09
N MET A 127 -3.31 9.56 8.94
CA MET A 127 -3.40 10.66 7.99
C MET A 127 -4.74 10.57 7.26
N GLU A 128 -5.46 11.68 7.14
CA GLU A 128 -6.66 11.75 6.30
C GLU A 128 -6.29 11.57 4.82
N LEU A 129 -7.09 10.81 4.10
CA LEU A 129 -6.89 10.59 2.68
C LEU A 129 -7.30 11.84 1.88
N SER A 130 -6.53 12.12 0.87
CA SER A 130 -6.75 13.22 -0.07
C SER A 130 -6.09 12.89 -1.42
N ASP A 131 -6.13 13.82 -2.36
CA ASP A 131 -5.40 13.69 -3.61
C ASP A 131 -3.90 13.45 -3.35
N GLU A 132 -3.29 12.64 -4.21
CA GLU A 132 -1.86 12.31 -4.20
C GLU A 132 -1.38 11.67 -2.88
N THR A 133 -2.26 10.92 -2.20
CA THR A 133 -1.91 10.15 -1.00
C THR A 133 -1.83 8.65 -1.26
N ALA A 134 -1.14 7.95 -0.34
CA ALA A 134 -1.02 6.50 -0.41
C ALA A 134 -1.02 5.86 0.99
N VAL A 135 -1.50 4.63 1.07
CA VAL A 135 -1.48 3.79 2.28
C VAL A 135 -0.81 2.47 1.95
N LEU A 136 0.28 2.16 2.63
CA LEU A 136 0.92 0.85 2.56
C LEU A 136 0.38 -0.04 3.68
N ILE A 137 -0.20 -1.17 3.30
CA ILE A 137 -0.61 -2.22 4.23
C ILE A 137 0.49 -3.28 4.19
N THR A 138 1.16 -3.44 5.30
CA THR A 138 2.30 -4.33 5.44
C THR A 138 2.26 -5.06 6.77
N THR A 139 2.84 -6.24 6.83
CA THR A 139 3.09 -6.98 8.08
C THR A 139 4.46 -6.68 8.67
N ARG A 140 5.22 -5.78 8.04
CA ARG A 140 6.44 -5.23 8.62
C ARG A 140 6.05 -4.29 9.75
N GLY A 141 6.64 -4.47 10.93
CA GLY A 141 6.44 -3.56 12.06
C GLY A 141 6.98 -2.16 11.77
N SER A 142 6.38 -1.14 12.38
CA SER A 142 6.87 0.24 12.27
C SER A 142 8.28 0.42 12.86
N ASP A 143 8.64 -0.43 13.82
CA ASP A 143 9.94 -0.44 14.46
C ASP A 143 10.98 -1.30 13.71
N MET A 144 10.55 -2.04 12.69
CA MET A 144 11.39 -2.90 11.85
C MET A 144 11.95 -2.18 10.61
N ARG A 145 11.83 -0.88 10.53
CA ARG A 145 12.53 -0.09 9.51
C ARG A 145 13.91 0.31 10.00
N LEU A 146 14.72 -0.66 10.29
CA LEU A 146 16.14 -0.41 10.28
C LEU A 146 16.52 -0.22 8.81
N GLU A 147 16.70 1.02 8.41
CA GLU A 147 17.25 1.35 7.10
C GLU A 147 18.56 0.59 6.95
N GLY A 148 18.64 -0.28 5.93
CA GLY A 148 19.76 -1.18 5.77
C GLY A 148 19.55 -2.62 6.25
N ASP A 149 18.46 -2.93 6.95
CA ASP A 149 18.04 -4.31 7.25
C ASP A 149 17.28 -4.88 6.04
N LEU A 150 18.01 -5.54 5.16
CA LEU A 150 17.48 -6.03 3.88
C LEU A 150 16.96 -7.46 3.94
N ASN A 151 17.39 -8.22 4.95
CA ASN A 151 16.93 -9.59 5.19
C ASN A 151 15.79 -9.66 6.24
N TYR A 152 15.49 -8.52 6.90
CA TYR A 152 14.42 -8.36 7.90
C TYR A 152 14.61 -9.20 9.17
N ASP A 153 15.84 -9.38 9.61
CA ASP A 153 16.17 -10.09 10.86
C ASP A 153 16.36 -9.14 12.06
N GLU A 154 16.08 -7.85 11.90
CA GLU A 154 16.21 -6.78 12.90
C GLU A 154 17.69 -6.42 13.23
N VAL A 155 18.64 -6.87 12.42
CA VAL A 155 20.07 -6.60 12.59
C VAL A 155 20.65 -6.08 11.28
N ILE A 156 21.30 -4.93 11.31
CA ILE A 156 22.05 -4.45 10.14
C ILE A 156 23.46 -5.02 10.17
N ASP A 157 23.73 -5.99 9.31
CA ASP A 157 25.01 -6.66 9.30
C ASP A 157 25.49 -7.08 7.89
N ILE A 158 26.49 -7.98 7.87
CA ILE A 158 27.10 -8.45 6.61
C ILE A 158 26.12 -9.21 5.71
N TYR A 159 25.05 -9.81 6.26
CA TYR A 159 24.08 -10.54 5.46
C TYR A 159 23.23 -9.60 4.60
N ASP A 160 22.91 -8.40 5.12
CA ASP A 160 22.24 -7.35 4.34
C ASP A 160 23.13 -6.82 3.23
N LEU A 161 24.40 -6.61 3.55
CA LEU A 161 25.38 -6.19 2.55
C LEU A 161 25.51 -7.21 1.42
N MET A 162 25.49 -8.51 1.74
CA MET A 162 25.50 -9.57 0.72
C MET A 162 24.30 -9.50 -0.20
N LEU A 163 23.10 -9.31 0.35
CA LEU A 163 21.88 -9.15 -0.45
C LEU A 163 21.97 -7.95 -1.40
N LEU A 164 22.46 -6.82 -0.90
CA LEU A 164 22.62 -5.62 -1.72
C LEU A 164 23.69 -5.79 -2.82
N VAL A 165 24.77 -6.55 -2.53
CA VAL A 165 25.79 -6.91 -3.53
C VAL A 165 25.17 -7.79 -4.62
N ASP A 166 24.43 -8.83 -4.25
CA ASP A 166 23.80 -9.74 -5.19
C ASP A 166 22.81 -9.01 -6.09
N PHE A 167 22.00 -8.10 -5.53
CA PHE A 167 21.13 -7.22 -6.30
C PHE A 167 21.90 -6.36 -7.32
N ASN A 168 22.97 -5.70 -6.90
CA ASN A 168 23.78 -4.84 -7.79
C ASN A 168 24.50 -5.63 -8.88
N LEU A 169 24.80 -6.91 -8.67
CA LEU A 169 25.39 -7.80 -9.66
C LEU A 169 24.35 -8.40 -10.63
N GLY A 170 23.05 -8.14 -10.40
CA GLY A 170 21.96 -8.66 -11.24
C GLY A 170 21.69 -10.15 -11.01
N TYR A 171 22.18 -10.71 -9.91
CA TYR A 171 21.69 -12.01 -9.45
C TYR A 171 20.24 -11.80 -8.98
N GLU A 172 19.38 -12.80 -9.22
CA GLU A 172 17.99 -12.77 -8.72
C GLU A 172 17.98 -12.81 -7.18
N GLY A 173 18.37 -11.71 -6.57
CA GLY A 173 18.40 -11.48 -5.13
C GLY A 173 17.18 -10.65 -4.73
N GLN A 174 16.59 -11.04 -3.63
CA GLN A 174 15.33 -10.54 -3.10
C GLN A 174 15.52 -9.25 -2.30
N VAL A 175 16.12 -8.22 -2.89
CA VAL A 175 16.17 -6.91 -2.25
C VAL A 175 14.98 -6.08 -2.72
N ASN A 176 14.15 -5.62 -1.78
CA ASN A 176 13.16 -4.62 -2.10
C ASN A 176 13.88 -3.31 -2.45
N PRO A 177 13.75 -2.79 -3.69
CA PRO A 177 14.44 -1.57 -4.09
C PRO A 177 14.18 -0.37 -3.17
N PHE A 178 13.02 -0.31 -2.56
CA PHE A 178 12.66 0.75 -1.60
C PHE A 178 13.54 0.74 -0.34
N PHE A 179 14.02 -0.43 0.10
CA PHE A 179 14.90 -0.56 1.27
C PHE A 179 16.39 -0.62 0.89
N GLY A 180 16.67 -0.84 -0.39
CA GLY A 180 18.02 -0.87 -0.92
C GLY A 180 18.59 0.52 -1.26
N ASP A 181 17.73 1.54 -1.40
CA ASP A 181 18.12 2.94 -1.59
C ASP A 181 18.42 3.59 -0.23
N ILE A 182 19.61 3.26 0.30
CA ILE A 182 20.02 3.64 1.66
C ILE A 182 20.46 5.10 1.73
N ASN A 183 20.93 5.65 0.61
CA ASN A 183 21.36 7.04 0.54
C ASN A 183 20.20 8.00 0.16
N GLY A 184 19.04 7.47 -0.24
CA GLY A 184 17.84 8.22 -0.56
C GLY A 184 17.92 8.98 -1.89
N ASP A 185 18.76 8.54 -2.83
CA ASP A 185 18.94 9.22 -4.13
C ASP A 185 17.95 8.73 -5.21
N GLY A 186 17.10 7.77 -4.90
CA GLY A 186 16.09 7.18 -5.78
C GLY A 186 16.62 6.03 -6.65
N MET A 187 17.85 5.57 -6.45
CA MET A 187 18.46 4.49 -7.22
C MET A 187 19.23 3.53 -6.33
N VAL A 188 18.93 2.24 -6.43
CA VAL A 188 19.72 1.21 -5.73
C VAL A 188 20.97 0.89 -6.56
N ASN A 189 22.13 1.24 -6.05
CA ASN A 189 23.40 1.10 -6.75
C ASN A 189 24.59 0.94 -5.77
N VAL A 190 25.82 1.02 -6.29
CA VAL A 190 27.05 0.85 -5.50
C VAL A 190 27.22 1.91 -4.38
N MET A 191 26.55 3.06 -4.51
CA MET A 191 26.60 4.09 -3.47
C MET A 191 25.87 3.66 -2.21
N ASP A 192 24.80 2.90 -2.36
CA ASP A 192 24.07 2.33 -1.22
C ASP A 192 24.88 1.26 -0.50
N LEU A 193 25.69 0.48 -1.24
CA LEU A 193 26.66 -0.44 -0.63
C LEU A 193 27.63 0.31 0.28
N ILE A 194 28.11 1.47 -0.16
CA ILE A 194 29.02 2.29 0.65
C ILE A 194 28.29 2.81 1.89
N SER A 195 27.06 3.28 1.74
CA SER A 195 26.23 3.75 2.85
C SER A 195 25.96 2.63 3.86
N LEU A 196 25.61 1.45 3.39
CA LEU A 196 25.38 0.29 4.25
C LEU A 196 26.65 -0.15 5.01
N ILE A 197 27.79 -0.17 4.32
CA ILE A 197 29.08 -0.45 4.98
C ILE A 197 29.35 0.56 6.10
N GLN A 198 29.10 1.83 5.86
CA GLN A 198 29.29 2.88 6.87
C GLN A 198 28.39 2.66 8.08
N MET A 199 27.11 2.28 7.87
CA MET A 199 26.18 1.93 8.94
C MET A 199 26.66 0.75 9.76
N ILE A 200 27.07 -0.34 9.11
CA ILE A 200 27.60 -1.55 9.77
C ILE A 200 28.87 -1.25 10.58
N MET A 201 29.73 -0.38 10.07
CA MET A 201 30.98 0.01 10.77
C MET A 201 30.77 1.07 11.85
N GLY A 202 29.55 1.57 12.05
CA GLY A 202 29.24 2.59 13.03
C GLY A 202 29.76 3.99 12.70
N TYR A 203 30.05 4.24 11.43
CA TYR A 203 30.36 5.59 10.95
C TYR A 203 29.05 6.35 10.72
N ASN A 204 28.45 6.86 11.80
CA ASN A 204 27.35 7.82 11.65
C ASN A 204 27.91 9.12 11.06
N GLN A 205 27.33 9.60 9.98
CA GLN A 205 27.60 10.96 9.51
C GLN A 205 27.04 11.92 10.56
N GLU A 206 27.90 12.73 11.17
CA GLU A 206 27.53 13.87 12.00
C GLU A 206 26.86 14.97 11.12
#